data_9092be290b9d6e7d33f37628fa156950
#
_entry.id   9092be290b9d6e7d33f37628fa156950
#
_cell.length_a   1.000
_cell.length_b   1.000
_cell.length_c   1.000
_cell.angle_alpha   90.00
_cell.angle_beta   90.00
_cell.angle_gamma   90.00
#
_symmetry.space_group_name_H-M   'P 1'
#
loop_
_entity.id
_entity.type
_entity.pdbx_description
1 polymer ?
#
loop_
_entity_poly.entity_id
_entity_poly.type
_entity_poly.pdbx_seq_one_letter_code
_entity_poly.pdbx_strand_id
1 'polypeptide(L)'
;CSCDANFVSAADGVALLNRLRLEGGKTEADIVLGLDQNLIAEARQTGFFAPHGINTQAVSLPGGFEDEIFVPFDFGYFAVIYDTEKVPNPPQSMEAFLNGDSDQKIAIQDPRTSTPGLGLMLWLKQLYGDDAPGAYAKLQDRVLTVTPGWSEAYGLFTNGEASMVLSYTTSPAYHMIAENQDRYQAASFSEGHYLQIEVAGLTEKGKQNALAKQFLEFMISPAFQNIIPETNWMLPAAPTSSALNPVFDKLVQPQNALLISSDKIAANRKQWIDEWLEVMSR
;
A
#
# COMPACT_ATOMS: atom_id res chain seq x y z
N CYS A 1 -12.50 -11.10 25.07
CA CYS A 1 -11.77 -10.67 26.26
C CYS A 1 -12.38 -9.37 26.79
N SER A 2 -12.29 -9.10 28.07
CA SER A 2 -12.51 -7.76 28.61
C SER A 2 -11.15 -7.03 28.55
N CYS A 3 -10.82 -6.49 27.39
CA CYS A 3 -9.61 -5.72 27.19
C CYS A 3 -9.95 -4.42 26.44
N ASP A 4 -9.20 -3.36 26.73
CA ASP A 4 -9.27 -2.09 26.02
C ASP A 4 -8.15 -2.03 25.00
N ALA A 5 -8.50 -1.76 23.74
CA ALA A 5 -7.56 -1.50 22.67
C ALA A 5 -7.47 0.02 22.46
N ASN A 6 -6.29 0.59 22.63
CA ASN A 6 -6.04 2.00 22.36
C ASN A 6 -5.36 2.14 20.97
N PHE A 7 -6.08 2.66 19.99
CA PHE A 7 -5.57 2.90 18.67
C PHE A 7 -5.03 4.34 18.56
N VAL A 8 -3.76 4.45 18.18
CA VAL A 8 -3.10 5.72 17.93
C VAL A 8 -2.77 5.78 16.44
N SER A 9 -3.51 6.59 15.70
CA SER A 9 -3.29 6.70 14.26
C SER A 9 -2.03 7.51 13.94
N ALA A 10 -1.32 7.09 12.92
CA ALA A 10 -0.37 7.87 12.16
C ALA A 10 -0.96 8.08 10.75
N ALA A 11 -0.26 8.81 9.91
CA ALA A 11 -0.58 8.83 8.48
C ALA A 11 -0.23 7.47 7.84
N ASP A 12 0.24 7.43 6.63
CA ASP A 12 0.60 6.18 5.93
C ASP A 12 1.83 5.47 6.56
N GLY A 13 2.10 4.23 6.13
CA GLY A 13 3.13 3.36 6.72
C GLY A 13 4.54 3.93 6.75
N VAL A 14 4.94 4.75 5.75
CA VAL A 14 6.24 5.44 5.76
C VAL A 14 6.31 6.46 6.90
N ALA A 15 5.24 7.25 7.10
CA ALA A 15 5.15 8.19 8.22
C ALA A 15 5.14 7.46 9.56
N LEU A 16 4.47 6.31 9.62
CA LEU A 16 4.46 5.44 10.80
C LEU A 16 5.87 4.97 11.19
N LEU A 17 6.67 4.48 10.22
CA LEU A 17 8.06 4.08 10.48
C LEU A 17 8.92 5.28 10.93
N ASN A 18 8.74 6.44 10.32
CA ASN A 18 9.44 7.66 10.70
C ASN A 18 9.10 8.08 12.13
N ARG A 19 7.83 8.00 12.52
CA ARG A 19 7.37 8.25 13.89
C ARG A 19 8.02 7.30 14.89
N LEU A 20 8.05 6.00 14.60
CA LEU A 20 8.73 5.02 15.45
C LEU A 20 10.22 5.32 15.64
N ARG A 21 10.91 5.75 14.60
CA ARG A 21 12.31 6.18 14.69
C ARG A 21 12.50 7.39 15.60
N LEU A 22 11.56 8.33 15.59
CA LEU A 22 11.59 9.50 16.47
C LEU A 22 11.28 9.16 17.92
N GLU A 23 10.32 8.29 18.16
CA GLU A 23 9.98 7.80 19.51
C GLU A 23 11.09 6.91 20.08
N GLY A 24 11.78 6.15 19.25
CA GLY A 24 12.85 5.25 19.64
C GLY A 24 12.36 4.22 20.67
N GLY A 25 13.23 3.87 21.61
CA GLY A 25 12.88 2.93 22.70
C GLY A 25 11.85 3.45 23.70
N LYS A 26 11.28 4.65 23.49
CA LYS A 26 10.20 5.22 24.32
C LYS A 26 8.81 4.96 23.75
N THR A 27 8.70 4.28 22.62
CA THR A 27 7.39 3.95 22.06
C THR A 27 6.54 3.17 23.06
N GLU A 28 5.27 3.56 23.18
CA GLU A 28 4.30 2.92 24.08
C GLU A 28 3.46 1.86 23.35
N ALA A 29 3.66 1.69 22.04
CA ALA A 29 2.92 0.72 21.24
C ALA A 29 3.30 -0.72 21.62
N ASP A 30 2.32 -1.57 21.79
CA ASP A 30 2.50 -3.02 21.89
C ASP A 30 2.59 -3.66 20.49
N ILE A 31 1.83 -3.13 19.52
CA ILE A 31 1.80 -3.57 18.13
C ILE A 31 1.89 -2.35 17.25
N VAL A 32 2.59 -2.48 16.15
CA VAL A 32 2.62 -1.53 15.03
C VAL A 32 1.94 -2.18 13.85
N LEU A 33 0.90 -1.54 13.31
CA LEU A 33 0.03 -2.03 12.25
C LEU A 33 0.04 -1.06 11.07
N GLY A 34 0.22 -1.55 9.83
CA GLY A 34 0.18 -0.73 8.62
C GLY A 34 1.56 -0.34 8.07
N LEU A 35 2.63 -1.05 8.45
CA LEU A 35 3.84 -1.12 7.62
C LEU A 35 3.56 -2.04 6.43
N ASP A 36 4.41 -1.98 5.41
CA ASP A 36 4.34 -2.91 4.30
C ASP A 36 5.67 -3.64 4.05
N GLN A 37 5.64 -4.65 3.17
CA GLN A 37 6.81 -5.44 2.84
C GLN A 37 7.98 -4.61 2.30
N ASN A 38 7.74 -3.40 1.78
CA ASN A 38 8.81 -2.53 1.28
C ASN A 38 9.61 -1.90 2.42
N LEU A 39 9.03 -1.82 3.62
CA LEU A 39 9.60 -1.17 4.79
C LEU A 39 10.16 -2.14 5.83
N ILE A 40 9.86 -3.46 5.74
CA ILE A 40 10.22 -4.42 6.80
C ILE A 40 11.72 -4.53 7.06
N ALA A 41 12.57 -4.45 6.03
CA ALA A 41 14.02 -4.51 6.23
C ALA A 41 14.53 -3.31 7.04
N GLU A 42 14.04 -2.10 6.73
CA GLU A 42 14.36 -0.90 7.49
C GLU A 42 13.75 -0.92 8.90
N ALA A 43 12.52 -1.42 9.02
CA ALA A 43 11.85 -1.56 10.31
C ALA A 43 12.61 -2.54 11.22
N ARG A 44 13.08 -3.66 10.68
CA ARG A 44 13.91 -4.65 11.40
C ARG A 44 15.21 -4.03 11.89
N GLN A 45 15.87 -3.18 11.10
CA GLN A 45 17.10 -2.50 11.49
C GLN A 45 16.93 -1.53 12.66
N THR A 46 15.70 -1.10 12.97
CA THR A 46 15.46 -0.24 14.14
C THR A 46 15.65 -0.95 15.48
N GLY A 47 15.54 -2.27 15.51
CA GLY A 47 15.59 -3.08 16.73
C GLY A 47 14.36 -2.91 17.64
N PHE A 48 13.26 -2.29 17.15
CA PHE A 48 12.05 -2.06 17.96
C PHE A 48 11.08 -3.22 17.93
N PHE A 49 11.27 -4.17 17.03
CA PHE A 49 10.37 -5.29 16.81
C PHE A 49 10.93 -6.59 17.37
N ALA A 50 10.06 -7.43 17.91
CA ALA A 50 10.36 -8.74 18.46
C ALA A 50 9.76 -9.84 17.58
N PRO A 51 10.31 -11.06 17.61
CA PRO A 51 9.68 -12.22 16.97
C PRO A 51 8.26 -12.44 17.49
N HIS A 52 7.31 -12.59 16.56
CA HIS A 52 5.89 -12.74 16.91
C HIS A 52 5.57 -14.14 17.51
N GLY A 53 6.26 -15.18 17.07
CA GLY A 53 6.12 -16.55 17.59
C GLY A 53 4.71 -17.14 17.42
N ILE A 54 3.91 -16.70 16.46
CA ILE A 54 2.61 -17.26 16.11
C ILE A 54 2.71 -18.17 14.88
N ASN A 55 1.72 -19.05 14.70
CA ASN A 55 1.65 -19.89 13.50
C ASN A 55 1.00 -19.13 12.35
N THR A 56 1.74 -18.87 11.27
CA THR A 56 1.29 -18.15 10.08
C THR A 56 0.97 -19.06 8.88
N GLN A 57 0.87 -20.37 9.07
CA GLN A 57 0.59 -21.35 7.98
C GLN A 57 -0.71 -21.09 7.23
N ALA A 58 -1.68 -20.39 7.83
CA ALA A 58 -2.93 -20.02 7.17
C ALA A 58 -2.74 -18.87 6.16
N VAL A 59 -1.64 -18.12 6.24
CA VAL A 59 -1.37 -17.01 5.33
C VAL A 59 -1.12 -17.54 3.92
N SER A 60 -1.79 -16.93 2.95
CA SER A 60 -1.68 -17.29 1.53
C SER A 60 -1.63 -16.01 0.69
N LEU A 61 -0.45 -15.67 0.23
CA LEU A 61 -0.17 -14.42 -0.50
C LEU A 61 0.48 -14.71 -1.85
N PRO A 62 0.26 -13.88 -2.86
CA PRO A 62 0.98 -13.96 -4.12
C PRO A 62 2.50 -13.89 -3.90
N GLY A 63 3.23 -14.90 -4.40
CA GLY A 63 4.67 -15.00 -4.22
C GLY A 63 5.13 -15.55 -2.86
N GLY A 64 4.19 -15.83 -1.94
CA GLY A 64 4.49 -16.28 -0.57
C GLY A 64 4.95 -15.13 0.33
N PHE A 65 4.90 -15.36 1.64
CA PHE A 65 5.45 -14.44 2.65
C PHE A 65 5.80 -15.26 3.90
N GLU A 66 7.06 -15.21 4.30
CA GLU A 66 7.53 -15.82 5.54
C GLU A 66 8.41 -14.80 6.27
N ASP A 67 8.08 -14.49 7.50
CA ASP A 67 8.83 -13.57 8.34
C ASP A 67 8.64 -13.95 9.82
N GLU A 68 9.69 -13.83 10.63
CA GLU A 68 9.63 -14.15 12.06
C GLU A 68 9.17 -12.96 12.92
N ILE A 69 9.20 -11.75 12.37
CA ILE A 69 8.92 -10.49 13.07
C ILE A 69 7.60 -9.90 12.64
N PHE A 70 7.28 -9.95 11.34
CA PHE A 70 6.11 -9.31 10.77
C PHE A 70 5.05 -10.32 10.32
N VAL A 71 3.80 -10.02 10.65
CA VAL A 71 2.62 -10.83 10.31
C VAL A 71 1.82 -10.08 9.25
N PRO A 72 1.64 -10.65 8.04
CA PRO A 72 0.81 -10.02 7.04
C PRO A 72 -0.67 -10.18 7.40
N PHE A 73 -1.49 -9.17 7.11
CA PHE A 73 -2.91 -9.22 7.40
C PHE A 73 -3.81 -8.88 6.22
N ASP A 74 -3.30 -8.18 5.23
CA ASP A 74 -3.96 -7.96 3.95
C ASP A 74 -2.95 -7.69 2.84
N PHE A 75 -3.44 -7.59 1.61
CA PHE A 75 -2.63 -7.21 0.46
C PHE A 75 -3.49 -6.55 -0.63
N GLY A 76 -2.82 -5.89 -1.55
CA GLY A 76 -3.43 -5.32 -2.75
C GLY A 76 -2.37 -5.00 -3.79
N TYR A 77 -2.80 -4.39 -4.88
CA TYR A 77 -1.92 -3.97 -5.95
C TYR A 77 -2.13 -2.48 -6.22
N PHE A 78 -1.07 -1.71 -6.31
CA PHE A 78 -1.18 -0.32 -6.71
C PHE A 78 -1.75 -0.21 -8.12
N ALA A 79 -2.60 0.77 -8.31
CA ALA A 79 -3.21 1.06 -9.60
C ALA A 79 -3.49 2.56 -9.77
N VAL A 80 -3.52 3.00 -11.00
CA VAL A 80 -4.09 4.29 -11.37
C VAL A 80 -5.61 4.12 -11.41
N ILE A 81 -6.31 4.78 -10.48
CA ILE A 81 -7.77 4.86 -10.48
C ILE A 81 -8.17 6.08 -11.30
N TYR A 82 -9.17 5.91 -12.13
CA TYR A 82 -9.63 6.96 -13.04
C TYR A 82 -11.14 7.12 -13.01
N ASP A 83 -11.58 8.32 -13.33
CA ASP A 83 -12.96 8.68 -13.55
C ASP A 83 -13.35 8.41 -15.00
N THR A 84 -14.26 7.47 -15.23
CA THR A 84 -14.67 7.06 -16.59
C THR A 84 -15.29 8.20 -17.43
N GLU A 85 -15.85 9.21 -16.79
CA GLU A 85 -16.40 10.39 -17.46
C GLU A 85 -15.30 11.34 -17.96
N LYS A 86 -14.11 11.35 -17.28
CA LYS A 86 -12.98 12.21 -17.63
C LYS A 86 -11.93 11.51 -18.47
N VAL A 87 -11.81 10.18 -18.29
CA VAL A 87 -10.82 9.32 -18.96
C VAL A 87 -11.55 8.18 -19.68
N PRO A 88 -12.23 8.45 -20.80
CA PRO A 88 -13.01 7.42 -21.51
C PRO A 88 -12.14 6.34 -22.16
N ASN A 89 -10.85 6.61 -22.36
CA ASN A 89 -9.88 5.67 -22.90
C ASN A 89 -8.73 5.52 -21.90
N PRO A 90 -8.88 4.68 -20.86
CA PRO A 90 -7.86 4.53 -19.83
C PRO A 90 -6.57 3.88 -20.38
N PRO A 91 -5.40 4.24 -19.83
CA PRO A 91 -4.14 3.63 -20.23
C PRO A 91 -4.12 2.14 -19.88
N GLN A 92 -3.57 1.32 -20.78
CA GLN A 92 -3.47 -0.14 -20.62
C GLN A 92 -2.04 -0.60 -20.31
N SER A 93 -1.13 0.33 -20.12
CA SER A 93 0.26 0.08 -19.76
C SER A 93 0.85 1.28 -19.03
N MET A 94 1.93 1.08 -18.27
CA MET A 94 2.68 2.16 -17.67
C MET A 94 3.22 3.13 -18.71
N GLU A 95 3.72 2.61 -19.84
CA GLU A 95 4.20 3.42 -20.96
C GLU A 95 3.07 4.30 -21.54
N ALA A 96 1.88 3.75 -21.76
CA ALA A 96 0.72 4.51 -22.24
C ALA A 96 0.26 5.55 -21.22
N PHE A 97 0.34 5.22 -19.92
CA PHE A 97 0.02 6.15 -18.85
C PHE A 97 0.98 7.35 -18.85
N LEU A 98 2.28 7.11 -18.88
CA LEU A 98 3.31 8.17 -18.84
C LEU A 98 3.28 9.09 -20.06
N ASN A 99 2.94 8.56 -21.24
CA ASN A 99 2.86 9.33 -22.49
C ASN A 99 1.42 9.76 -22.86
N GLY A 100 0.46 9.65 -21.94
CA GLY A 100 -0.92 10.02 -22.19
C GLY A 100 -1.15 11.53 -22.21
N ASP A 101 -2.43 11.91 -22.33
CA ASP A 101 -2.87 13.32 -22.39
C ASP A 101 -2.50 14.07 -21.10
N SER A 102 -1.74 15.15 -21.23
CA SER A 102 -1.29 15.97 -20.10
C SER A 102 -2.43 16.72 -19.39
N ASP A 103 -3.60 16.86 -20.00
CA ASP A 103 -4.77 17.46 -19.39
C ASP A 103 -5.49 16.49 -18.44
N GLN A 104 -5.26 15.19 -18.62
CA GLN A 104 -5.74 14.16 -17.69
C GLN A 104 -4.79 14.02 -16.50
N LYS A 105 -4.92 14.88 -15.51
CA LYS A 105 -4.02 14.95 -14.35
C LYS A 105 -4.29 13.86 -13.33
N ILE A 106 -3.20 13.43 -12.66
CA ILE A 106 -3.21 12.49 -11.54
C ILE A 106 -2.79 13.17 -10.23
N ALA A 107 -3.48 12.85 -9.14
CA ALA A 107 -2.99 13.11 -7.78
C ALA A 107 -2.18 11.90 -7.30
N ILE A 108 -0.98 12.14 -6.81
CA ILE A 108 -0.08 11.11 -6.25
C ILE A 108 0.38 11.50 -4.85
N GLN A 109 1.10 10.59 -4.20
CA GLN A 109 1.61 10.80 -2.85
C GLN A 109 3.13 10.88 -2.82
N ASP A 110 3.66 11.50 -1.77
CA ASP A 110 5.09 11.66 -1.54
C ASP A 110 5.71 10.33 -1.05
N PRO A 111 6.74 9.79 -1.74
CA PRO A 111 7.40 8.54 -1.33
C PRO A 111 8.12 8.62 0.03
N ARG A 112 8.31 9.84 0.57
CA ARG A 112 8.96 10.07 1.86
C ARG A 112 8.01 9.93 3.05
N THR A 113 6.70 9.96 2.81
CA THR A 113 5.68 9.97 3.87
C THR A 113 4.57 8.96 3.65
N SER A 114 4.31 8.56 2.39
CA SER A 114 3.19 7.72 1.99
C SER A 114 3.64 6.38 1.41
N THR A 115 2.99 5.30 1.81
CA THR A 115 3.18 3.95 1.27
C THR A 115 2.83 3.87 -0.23
N PRO A 116 1.66 4.37 -0.71
CA PRO A 116 1.39 4.41 -2.14
C PRO A 116 2.41 5.23 -2.92
N GLY A 117 2.85 6.38 -2.39
CA GLY A 117 3.89 7.19 -3.04
C GLY A 117 5.22 6.44 -3.20
N LEU A 118 5.65 5.73 -2.14
CA LEU A 118 6.80 4.84 -2.21
C LEU A 118 6.55 3.71 -3.22
N GLY A 119 5.37 3.11 -3.20
CA GLY A 119 4.97 2.05 -4.13
C GLY A 119 5.05 2.46 -5.59
N LEU A 120 4.60 3.67 -5.95
CA LEU A 120 4.71 4.19 -7.32
C LEU A 120 6.17 4.37 -7.74
N MET A 121 6.99 4.96 -6.87
CA MET A 121 8.43 5.10 -7.15
C MET A 121 9.08 3.74 -7.38
N LEU A 122 8.77 2.74 -6.55
CA LEU A 122 9.28 1.38 -6.67
C LEU A 122 8.74 0.67 -7.91
N TRP A 123 7.47 0.89 -8.27
CA TRP A 123 6.87 0.34 -9.48
C TRP A 123 7.62 0.83 -10.73
N LEU A 124 7.89 2.14 -10.80
CA LEU A 124 8.69 2.71 -11.88
C LEU A 124 10.13 2.21 -11.87
N LYS A 125 10.76 2.07 -10.69
CA LYS A 125 12.09 1.45 -10.56
C LYS A 125 12.12 -0.01 -11.02
N GLN A 126 11.08 -0.77 -10.74
CA GLN A 126 10.97 -2.16 -11.18
C GLN A 126 10.85 -2.29 -12.70
N LEU A 127 10.13 -1.37 -13.34
CA LEU A 127 9.90 -1.40 -14.79
C LEU A 127 11.05 -0.79 -15.59
N TYR A 128 11.66 0.29 -15.10
CA TYR A 128 12.62 1.09 -15.88
C TYR A 128 14.06 1.02 -15.34
N GLY A 129 14.28 0.44 -14.17
CA GLY A 129 15.63 0.31 -13.61
C GLY A 129 16.35 1.65 -13.49
N ASP A 130 17.52 1.77 -14.14
CA ASP A 130 18.34 2.98 -14.13
C ASP A 130 17.74 4.12 -15.00
N ASP A 131 16.81 3.80 -15.92
CA ASP A 131 16.08 4.78 -16.74
C ASP A 131 14.86 5.38 -16.02
N ALA A 132 14.59 4.99 -14.77
CA ALA A 132 13.47 5.51 -13.98
C ALA A 132 13.41 7.05 -13.88
N PRO A 133 14.53 7.81 -13.81
CA PRO A 133 14.46 9.28 -13.86
C PRO A 133 13.77 9.83 -15.11
N GLY A 134 13.92 9.16 -16.27
CA GLY A 134 13.18 9.50 -17.48
C GLY A 134 11.67 9.26 -17.36
N ALA A 135 11.27 8.19 -16.66
CA ALA A 135 9.87 7.91 -16.37
C ALA A 135 9.29 8.93 -15.35
N TYR A 136 10.07 9.34 -14.35
CA TYR A 136 9.66 10.38 -13.40
C TYR A 136 9.41 11.72 -14.11
N ALA A 137 10.25 12.10 -15.08
CA ALA A 137 10.06 13.33 -15.85
C ALA A 137 8.74 13.32 -16.65
N LYS A 138 8.42 12.20 -17.30
CA LYS A 138 7.12 12.02 -17.98
C LYS A 138 5.95 12.05 -17.01
N LEU A 139 6.10 11.41 -15.83
CA LEU A 139 5.08 11.44 -14.79
C LEU A 139 4.84 12.86 -14.27
N GLN A 140 5.88 13.67 -14.08
CA GLN A 140 5.78 15.05 -13.62
C GLN A 140 4.82 15.88 -14.48
N ASP A 141 4.84 15.72 -15.80
CA ASP A 141 3.94 16.41 -16.73
C ASP A 141 2.47 16.02 -16.53
N ARG A 142 2.22 14.87 -15.90
CA ARG A 142 0.87 14.32 -15.62
C ARG A 142 0.38 14.66 -14.22
N VAL A 143 1.27 15.02 -13.30
CA VAL A 143 0.93 15.24 -11.89
C VAL A 143 0.17 16.55 -11.70
N LEU A 144 -0.99 16.48 -11.03
CA LEU A 144 -1.71 17.64 -10.51
C LEU A 144 -1.00 18.15 -9.25
N THR A 145 -0.76 17.23 -8.33
CA THR A 145 -0.11 17.51 -7.05
C THR A 145 0.45 16.25 -6.42
N VAL A 146 1.40 16.44 -5.51
CA VAL A 146 1.98 15.41 -4.64
C VAL A 146 1.52 15.68 -3.21
N THR A 147 0.71 14.79 -2.64
CA THR A 147 0.16 14.94 -1.28
C THR A 147 1.00 14.21 -0.24
N PRO A 148 0.91 14.58 1.06
CA PRO A 148 1.63 13.89 2.13
C PRO A 148 1.19 12.44 2.32
N GLY A 149 -0.10 12.14 2.08
CA GLY A 149 -0.71 10.83 2.30
C GLY A 149 -1.80 10.49 1.29
N TRP A 150 -2.29 9.26 1.41
CA TRP A 150 -3.29 8.70 0.50
C TRP A 150 -4.64 9.44 0.57
N SER A 151 -5.11 9.76 1.79
CA SER A 151 -6.44 10.35 1.99
C SER A 151 -6.61 11.69 1.28
N GLU A 152 -5.57 12.54 1.29
CA GLU A 152 -5.59 13.84 0.63
C GLU A 152 -5.64 13.67 -0.90
N ALA A 153 -4.83 12.77 -1.47
CA ALA A 153 -4.83 12.51 -2.91
C ALA A 153 -6.20 11.95 -3.36
N TYR A 154 -6.75 11.00 -2.60
CA TYR A 154 -8.03 10.39 -2.93
C TYR A 154 -9.18 11.38 -2.82
N GLY A 155 -9.12 12.28 -1.83
CA GLY A 155 -10.08 13.38 -1.68
C GLY A 155 -10.10 14.33 -2.89
N LEU A 156 -8.95 14.72 -3.43
CA LEU A 156 -8.85 15.54 -4.65
C LEU A 156 -9.49 14.85 -5.86
N PHE A 157 -9.31 13.54 -5.97
CA PHE A 157 -9.91 12.75 -7.04
C PHE A 157 -11.44 12.68 -6.91
N THR A 158 -11.96 12.32 -5.75
CA THR A 158 -13.41 12.20 -5.51
C THR A 158 -14.12 13.55 -5.56
N ASN A 159 -13.45 14.64 -5.22
CA ASN A 159 -13.94 16.02 -5.41
C ASN A 159 -13.90 16.46 -6.88
N GLY A 160 -13.31 15.67 -7.77
CA GLY A 160 -13.23 15.95 -9.20
C GLY A 160 -12.14 16.94 -9.60
N GLU A 161 -11.17 17.24 -8.73
CA GLU A 161 -10.03 18.11 -9.03
C GLU A 161 -8.98 17.39 -9.86
N ALA A 162 -8.77 16.08 -9.61
CA ALA A 162 -7.94 15.21 -10.43
C ALA A 162 -8.79 14.26 -11.29
N SER A 163 -8.33 13.91 -12.48
CA SER A 163 -8.97 12.91 -13.35
C SER A 163 -8.59 11.48 -12.94
N MET A 164 -7.46 11.35 -12.27
CA MET A 164 -6.88 10.09 -11.81
C MET A 164 -6.26 10.26 -10.43
N VAL A 165 -6.10 9.14 -9.74
CA VAL A 165 -5.38 9.06 -8.46
C VAL A 165 -4.59 7.76 -8.37
N LEU A 166 -3.44 7.78 -7.75
CA LEU A 166 -2.76 6.55 -7.36
C LEU A 166 -3.45 5.94 -6.15
N SER A 167 -3.90 4.71 -6.29
CA SER A 167 -4.54 3.93 -5.23
C SER A 167 -4.36 2.43 -5.48
N TYR A 168 -5.41 1.61 -5.35
CA TYR A 168 -5.35 0.15 -5.43
C TYR A 168 -6.35 -0.40 -6.44
N THR A 169 -6.04 -1.57 -7.02
CA THR A 169 -7.00 -2.27 -7.90
C THR A 169 -8.34 -2.56 -7.22
N THR A 170 -8.36 -2.57 -5.90
CA THR A 170 -9.55 -2.81 -5.06
C THR A 170 -10.35 -1.55 -4.75
N SER A 171 -9.81 -0.35 -4.97
CA SER A 171 -10.49 0.91 -4.64
C SER A 171 -11.88 1.06 -5.26
N PRO A 172 -12.16 0.60 -6.50
CA PRO A 172 -13.51 0.68 -7.07
C PRO A 172 -14.58 -0.06 -6.27
N ALA A 173 -14.20 -1.10 -5.49
CA ALA A 173 -15.16 -1.84 -4.67
C ALA A 173 -15.90 -0.96 -3.66
N TYR A 174 -15.19 0.00 -3.04
CA TYR A 174 -15.81 0.96 -2.14
C TYR A 174 -16.98 1.68 -2.81
N HIS A 175 -16.74 2.25 -3.98
CA HIS A 175 -17.77 3.02 -4.71
C HIS A 175 -18.91 2.13 -5.18
N MET A 176 -18.61 0.90 -5.63
CA MET A 176 -19.64 -0.03 -6.09
C MET A 176 -20.51 -0.55 -4.93
N ILE A 177 -19.92 -0.82 -3.77
CA ILE A 177 -20.61 -1.43 -2.62
C ILE A 177 -21.25 -0.35 -1.72
N ALA A 178 -20.48 0.66 -1.31
CA ALA A 178 -20.92 1.64 -0.33
C ALA A 178 -21.71 2.80 -0.97
N GLU A 179 -21.38 3.18 -2.21
CA GLU A 179 -22.00 4.33 -2.91
C GLU A 179 -22.90 3.92 -4.08
N ASN A 180 -22.96 2.62 -4.41
CA ASN A 180 -23.74 2.08 -5.53
C ASN A 180 -23.42 2.77 -6.86
N GLN A 181 -22.16 3.04 -7.14
CA GLN A 181 -21.68 3.66 -8.38
C GLN A 181 -20.45 2.92 -8.92
N ASP A 182 -20.33 2.89 -10.25
CA ASP A 182 -19.25 2.22 -10.98
C ASP A 182 -18.39 3.19 -11.82
N ARG A 183 -18.54 4.48 -11.57
CA ARG A 183 -17.85 5.56 -12.27
C ARG A 183 -16.33 5.48 -12.13
N TYR A 184 -15.84 5.07 -10.97
CA TYR A 184 -14.41 5.00 -10.68
C TYR A 184 -13.89 3.59 -10.94
N GLN A 185 -12.87 3.47 -11.78
CA GLN A 185 -12.31 2.20 -12.22
C GLN A 185 -10.79 2.18 -12.06
N ALA A 186 -10.20 1.00 -12.01
CA ALA A 186 -8.76 0.81 -12.02
C ALA A 186 -8.25 0.58 -13.46
N ALA A 187 -7.20 1.28 -13.86
CA ALA A 187 -6.53 0.99 -15.11
C ALA A 187 -5.73 -0.33 -14.98
N SER A 188 -5.87 -1.21 -15.99
CA SER A 188 -5.17 -2.49 -16.02
C SER A 188 -3.92 -2.38 -16.88
N PHE A 189 -2.75 -2.55 -16.28
CA PHE A 189 -1.46 -2.42 -16.97
C PHE A 189 -0.91 -3.78 -17.38
N SER A 190 -0.53 -3.89 -18.65
CA SER A 190 -0.02 -5.13 -19.26
C SER A 190 1.30 -5.62 -18.66
N GLU A 191 2.13 -4.72 -18.15
CA GLU A 191 3.41 -5.06 -17.49
C GLU A 191 3.19 -5.70 -16.11
N GLY A 192 2.02 -5.53 -15.53
CA GLY A 192 1.66 -5.96 -14.19
C GLY A 192 1.57 -4.79 -13.21
N HIS A 193 1.15 -5.11 -11.99
CA HIS A 193 0.94 -4.15 -10.92
C HIS A 193 1.87 -4.43 -9.74
N TYR A 194 2.33 -3.39 -9.07
CA TYR A 194 3.20 -3.53 -7.92
C TYR A 194 2.38 -4.01 -6.71
N LEU A 195 2.79 -5.13 -6.13
CA LEU A 195 2.16 -5.76 -4.98
C LEU A 195 2.49 -4.97 -3.71
N GLN A 196 1.49 -4.75 -2.88
CA GLN A 196 1.62 -4.32 -1.49
C GLN A 196 1.10 -5.40 -0.56
N ILE A 197 1.86 -5.74 0.46
CA ILE A 197 1.46 -6.62 1.56
C ILE A 197 1.57 -5.82 2.84
N GLU A 198 0.45 -5.54 3.50
CA GLU A 198 0.46 -4.86 4.78
C GLU A 198 0.77 -5.81 5.93
N VAL A 199 1.56 -5.34 6.86
CA VAL A 199 2.05 -6.16 7.96
C VAL A 199 1.86 -5.49 9.33
N ALA A 200 1.72 -6.33 10.34
CA ALA A 200 1.77 -5.95 11.75
C ALA A 200 3.04 -6.51 12.40
N GLY A 201 3.66 -5.75 13.29
CA GLY A 201 4.83 -6.17 14.06
C GLY A 201 4.60 -6.06 15.57
N LEU A 202 5.00 -7.09 16.30
CA LEU A 202 5.06 -7.07 17.76
C LEU A 202 6.27 -6.23 18.17
N THR A 203 6.07 -5.25 19.07
CA THR A 203 7.21 -4.46 19.55
C THR A 203 7.99 -5.19 20.66
N GLU A 204 9.22 -4.75 20.94
CA GLU A 204 10.00 -5.25 22.08
C GLU A 204 9.26 -5.02 23.43
N LYS A 205 8.47 -3.94 23.55
CA LYS A 205 7.58 -3.71 24.66
C LYS A 205 6.41 -4.69 24.67
N GLY A 206 5.76 -4.84 23.51
CA GLY A 206 4.56 -5.66 23.33
C GLY A 206 4.80 -7.16 23.55
N LYS A 207 6.03 -7.66 23.38
CA LYS A 207 6.33 -9.09 23.59
C LYS A 207 6.04 -9.58 25.00
N GLN A 208 5.95 -8.68 25.98
CA GLN A 208 5.56 -9.00 27.37
C GLN A 208 4.04 -8.99 27.58
N ASN A 209 3.29 -8.50 26.58
CA ASN A 209 1.84 -8.43 26.64
C ASN A 209 1.22 -9.62 25.90
N ALA A 210 0.67 -10.58 26.64
CA ALA A 210 0.03 -11.76 26.05
C ALA A 210 -1.15 -11.41 25.13
N LEU A 211 -1.87 -10.30 25.38
CA LEU A 211 -2.97 -9.84 24.53
C LEU A 211 -2.47 -9.33 23.17
N ALA A 212 -1.29 -8.74 23.10
CA ALA A 212 -0.70 -8.31 21.85
C ALA A 212 -0.45 -9.49 20.91
N LYS A 213 0.09 -10.59 21.43
CA LYS A 213 0.27 -11.83 20.65
C LYS A 213 -1.07 -12.41 20.20
N GLN A 214 -2.06 -12.48 21.10
CA GLN A 214 -3.41 -12.96 20.77
C GLN A 214 -4.07 -12.08 19.69
N PHE A 215 -3.80 -10.78 19.70
CA PHE A 215 -4.32 -9.88 18.67
C PHE A 215 -3.69 -10.18 17.30
N LEU A 216 -2.38 -10.43 17.22
CA LEU A 216 -1.75 -10.85 15.96
C LEU A 216 -2.30 -12.19 15.44
N GLU A 217 -2.55 -13.16 16.34
CA GLU A 217 -3.22 -14.42 15.97
C GLU A 217 -4.64 -14.19 15.47
N PHE A 218 -5.37 -13.25 16.08
CA PHE A 218 -6.72 -12.86 15.67
C PHE A 218 -6.72 -12.24 14.28
N MET A 219 -5.72 -11.40 13.92
CA MET A 219 -5.63 -10.73 12.64
C MET A 219 -5.56 -11.69 11.45
N ILE A 220 -5.00 -12.88 11.61
CA ILE A 220 -4.96 -13.91 10.54
C ILE A 220 -6.08 -14.94 10.68
N SER A 221 -7.01 -14.76 11.62
CA SER A 221 -8.19 -15.62 11.77
C SER A 221 -9.28 -15.28 10.77
N PRO A 222 -10.16 -16.25 10.42
CA PRO A 222 -11.29 -15.97 9.53
C PRO A 222 -12.21 -14.85 10.04
N ALA A 223 -12.33 -14.66 11.35
CA ALA A 223 -13.16 -13.60 11.92
C ALA A 223 -12.65 -12.19 11.56
N PHE A 224 -11.34 -11.98 11.57
CA PHE A 224 -10.73 -10.72 11.16
C PHE A 224 -10.68 -10.62 9.63
N GLN A 225 -10.27 -11.69 8.95
CA GLN A 225 -10.11 -11.70 7.50
C GLN A 225 -11.42 -11.48 6.74
N ASN A 226 -12.57 -11.86 7.32
CA ASN A 226 -13.89 -11.60 6.72
C ASN A 226 -14.23 -10.10 6.62
N ILE A 227 -13.68 -9.26 7.48
CA ILE A 227 -14.01 -7.84 7.51
C ILE A 227 -13.08 -6.99 6.65
N ILE A 228 -11.87 -7.44 6.36
CA ILE A 228 -10.86 -6.72 5.58
C ILE A 228 -11.41 -6.21 4.24
N PRO A 229 -12.09 -7.02 3.41
CA PRO A 229 -12.51 -6.58 2.07
C PRO A 229 -13.45 -5.39 2.05
N GLU A 230 -14.34 -5.27 3.04
CA GLU A 230 -15.36 -4.21 3.08
C GLU A 230 -15.11 -3.14 4.16
N THR A 231 -13.99 -3.20 4.87
CA THR A 231 -13.61 -2.16 5.85
C THR A 231 -12.27 -1.51 5.53
N ASN A 232 -11.30 -2.28 5.05
CA ASN A 232 -9.99 -1.77 4.59
C ASN A 232 -9.88 -1.74 3.05
N TRP A 233 -10.85 -2.32 2.34
CA TRP A 233 -10.89 -2.35 0.86
C TRP A 233 -9.64 -2.97 0.25
N MET A 234 -9.08 -3.97 0.93
CA MET A 234 -7.93 -4.75 0.53
C MET A 234 -8.31 -6.24 0.41
N LEU A 235 -7.42 -7.05 -0.14
CA LEU A 235 -7.62 -8.49 -0.23
C LEU A 235 -7.13 -9.18 1.06
N PRO A 236 -7.84 -10.20 1.56
CA PRO A 236 -7.48 -10.89 2.79
C PRO A 236 -6.18 -11.70 2.61
N ALA A 237 -5.27 -11.65 3.59
CA ALA A 237 -4.01 -12.39 3.58
C ALA A 237 -4.16 -13.86 4.01
N ALA A 238 -5.28 -14.23 4.62
CA ALA A 238 -5.57 -15.59 5.04
C ALA A 238 -7.04 -15.96 4.71
N PRO A 239 -7.42 -17.25 4.75
CA PRO A 239 -8.75 -17.67 4.36
C PRO A 239 -9.87 -16.99 5.15
N THR A 240 -10.90 -16.57 4.43
CA THR A 240 -12.19 -16.13 4.98
C THR A 240 -13.10 -17.33 5.22
N SER A 241 -14.08 -17.21 6.13
CA SER A 241 -15.08 -18.25 6.36
C SER A 241 -16.28 -18.17 5.39
N SER A 242 -16.39 -17.06 4.63
CA SER A 242 -17.42 -16.82 3.61
C SER A 242 -16.76 -16.32 2.32
N ALA A 243 -17.46 -16.50 1.20
CA ALA A 243 -17.04 -15.91 -0.06
C ALA A 243 -17.01 -14.38 0.04
N LEU A 244 -16.09 -13.74 -0.69
CA LEU A 244 -16.06 -12.30 -0.81
C LEU A 244 -17.30 -11.78 -1.54
N ASN A 245 -17.59 -10.51 -1.36
CA ASN A 245 -18.64 -9.84 -2.12
C ASN A 245 -18.36 -10.01 -3.64
N PRO A 246 -19.36 -10.39 -4.46
CA PRO A 246 -19.17 -10.61 -5.90
C PRO A 246 -18.63 -9.42 -6.68
N VAL A 247 -18.65 -8.22 -6.10
CA VAL A 247 -18.01 -7.02 -6.68
C VAL A 247 -16.50 -7.24 -6.84
N PHE A 248 -15.85 -7.98 -5.94
CA PHE A 248 -14.42 -8.26 -6.03
C PHE A 248 -14.02 -9.07 -7.27
N ASP A 249 -14.95 -9.89 -7.81
CA ASP A 249 -14.72 -10.63 -9.06
C ASP A 249 -14.68 -9.72 -10.31
N LYS A 250 -15.21 -8.49 -10.20
CA LYS A 250 -15.24 -7.51 -11.29
C LYS A 250 -14.01 -6.60 -11.32
N LEU A 251 -13.22 -6.60 -10.26
CA LEU A 251 -12.05 -5.74 -10.14
C LEU A 251 -10.91 -6.22 -11.03
N VAL A 252 -10.00 -5.31 -11.36
CA VAL A 252 -8.77 -5.67 -12.08
C VAL A 252 -7.98 -6.70 -11.27
N GLN A 253 -7.75 -7.86 -11.89
CA GLN A 253 -6.93 -8.94 -11.36
C GLN A 253 -5.59 -8.93 -12.10
N PRO A 254 -4.50 -8.40 -11.51
CA PRO A 254 -3.21 -8.36 -12.16
C PRO A 254 -2.70 -9.76 -12.50
N GLN A 255 -2.24 -9.96 -13.75
CA GLN A 255 -1.64 -11.23 -14.16
C GLN A 255 -0.21 -11.39 -13.60
N ASN A 256 0.49 -10.27 -13.43
CA ASN A 256 1.85 -10.22 -12.91
C ASN A 256 1.90 -9.36 -11.66
N ALA A 257 2.35 -9.94 -10.56
CA ALA A 257 2.69 -9.24 -9.33
C ALA A 257 4.14 -8.76 -9.43
N LEU A 258 4.35 -7.45 -9.49
CA LEU A 258 5.68 -6.86 -9.49
C LEU A 258 6.12 -6.57 -8.06
N LEU A 259 7.37 -6.84 -7.74
CA LEU A 259 7.92 -6.68 -6.39
C LEU A 259 9.43 -6.49 -6.44
N ILE A 260 9.96 -5.63 -5.59
CA ILE A 260 11.38 -5.51 -5.27
C ILE A 260 11.59 -6.07 -3.86
N SER A 261 12.67 -6.83 -3.63
CA SER A 261 12.96 -7.35 -2.30
C SER A 261 13.21 -6.22 -1.29
N SER A 262 12.75 -6.39 -0.05
CA SER A 262 12.89 -5.40 1.02
C SER A 262 14.36 -5.02 1.29
N ASP A 263 15.28 -5.97 1.18
CA ASP A 263 16.71 -5.71 1.37
C ASP A 263 17.28 -4.81 0.25
N LYS A 264 16.87 -5.04 -1.01
CA LYS A 264 17.27 -4.18 -2.13
C LYS A 264 16.68 -2.77 -1.97
N ILE A 265 15.44 -2.67 -1.48
CA ILE A 265 14.82 -1.37 -1.19
C ILE A 265 15.59 -0.67 -0.07
N ALA A 266 15.84 -1.32 1.05
CA ALA A 266 16.55 -0.73 2.19
C ALA A 266 17.96 -0.24 1.80
N ALA A 267 18.66 -0.97 0.93
CA ALA A 267 19.99 -0.60 0.46
C ALA A 267 19.99 0.62 -0.47
N ASN A 268 18.92 0.86 -1.23
CA ASN A 268 18.90 1.85 -2.30
C ASN A 268 17.87 2.97 -2.11
N ARG A 269 16.93 2.84 -1.17
CA ARG A 269 15.78 3.74 -1.03
C ARG A 269 16.19 5.22 -0.93
N LYS A 270 17.25 5.51 -0.17
CA LYS A 270 17.71 6.90 -0.04
C LYS A 270 18.12 7.47 -1.39
N GLN A 271 18.94 6.74 -2.15
CA GLN A 271 19.37 7.15 -3.48
C GLN A 271 18.16 7.32 -4.43
N TRP A 272 17.22 6.37 -4.42
CA TRP A 272 16.04 6.42 -5.29
C TRP A 272 15.09 7.58 -4.95
N ILE A 273 14.97 7.93 -3.66
CA ILE A 273 14.24 9.13 -3.24
C ILE A 273 14.96 10.39 -3.70
N ASP A 274 16.29 10.46 -3.58
CA ASP A 274 17.06 11.61 -4.04
C ASP A 274 16.90 11.81 -5.57
N GLU A 275 16.94 10.74 -6.36
CA GLU A 275 16.68 10.74 -7.81
C GLU A 275 15.23 11.19 -8.13
N TRP A 276 14.25 10.69 -7.38
CA TRP A 276 12.86 11.13 -7.51
C TRP A 276 12.70 12.63 -7.25
N LEU A 277 13.28 13.12 -6.16
CA LEU A 277 13.19 14.52 -5.79
C LEU A 277 13.89 15.45 -6.79
N GLU A 278 15.03 15.03 -7.33
CA GLU A 278 15.74 15.81 -8.35
C GLU A 278 14.84 16.12 -9.57
N VAL A 279 13.99 15.20 -9.94
CA VAL A 279 13.06 15.35 -11.07
C VAL A 279 11.76 16.00 -10.62
N MET A 280 11.09 15.46 -9.61
CA MET A 280 9.72 15.83 -9.24
C MET A 280 9.60 17.17 -8.48
N SER A 281 10.71 17.77 -8.04
CA SER A 281 10.70 19.08 -7.34
C SER A 281 10.97 20.27 -8.28
N ARG A 282 11.07 20.06 -9.58
CA ARG A 282 11.33 21.11 -10.59
C ARG A 282 10.01 21.77 -11.08
#